data_ea8e0d55322eb4d548fd7269a34ffe94
#
_entry.id   ea8e0d55322eb4d548fd7269a34ffe94
#
_cell.length_a   1.000
_cell.length_b   1.000
_cell.length_c   1.000
_cell.angle_alpha   90.00
_cell.angle_beta   90.00
_cell.angle_gamma   90.00
#
_symmetry.space_group_name_H-M   'P 1'
#
loop_
_entity.id
_entity.type
_entity.pdbx_description
1 polymer ?
#
loop_
_entity_poly.entity_id
_entity_poly.type
_entity_poly.pdbx_seq_one_letter_code
_entity_poly.pdbx_strand_id
1 'polypeptide(L)'
;MEFDPFRLVESFAGVCREILVRPKDFFHNLPREGGIGNPFLFLAICVFLSCLFMANMLNGNYRLFLLLFTANLFSDFIMSGILHGLVKKAFSGQAPFAATFRVIAYSSLTDLAAWIPFIGTIATFYGLYLIFLGLQEIHQLRPRQAGIAVIAITALSLGAGIAALIAGKDLLQIPEIGLLPAE
;
A
#
# COMPACT_ATOMS: atom_id res chain seq x y z
N MET A 1 -10.73 -3.79 15.64
CA MET A 1 -11.92 -4.05 14.77
C MET A 1 -11.39 -4.43 13.40
N GLU A 2 -11.86 -5.50 12.76
CA GLU A 2 -11.47 -5.89 11.42
C GLU A 2 -12.56 -5.46 10.42
N PHE A 3 -12.21 -5.22 9.17
CA PHE A 3 -13.17 -4.85 8.13
C PHE A 3 -14.19 -5.97 7.88
N ASP A 4 -15.46 -5.62 7.87
CA ASP A 4 -16.59 -6.54 7.63
C ASP A 4 -17.32 -6.15 6.34
N PRO A 5 -17.27 -6.98 5.29
CA PRO A 5 -17.91 -6.70 4.02
C PRO A 5 -19.44 -6.69 4.06
N PHE A 6 -20.06 -7.33 5.03
CA PHE A 6 -21.52 -7.31 5.20
C PHE A 6 -22.06 -5.97 5.72
N ARG A 7 -21.18 -5.15 6.33
CA ARG A 7 -21.48 -3.80 6.79
C ARG A 7 -20.50 -2.81 6.14
N LEU A 8 -20.40 -2.87 4.83
CA LEU A 8 -19.33 -2.27 4.03
C LEU A 8 -19.05 -0.81 4.41
N VAL A 9 -20.04 0.09 4.34
CA VAL A 9 -19.84 1.53 4.56
C VAL A 9 -19.48 1.82 6.02
N GLU A 10 -20.22 1.26 6.97
CA GLU A 10 -19.98 1.50 8.39
C GLU A 10 -18.64 0.94 8.84
N SER A 11 -18.35 -0.30 8.40
CA SER A 11 -17.09 -0.97 8.73
C SER A 11 -15.89 -0.27 8.09
N PHE A 12 -15.99 0.12 6.82
CA PHE A 12 -14.95 0.86 6.14
C PHE A 12 -14.65 2.18 6.85
N ALA A 13 -15.67 2.99 7.12
CA ALA A 13 -15.51 4.25 7.83
C ALA A 13 -14.96 4.07 9.26
N GLY A 14 -15.41 3.03 9.96
CA GLY A 14 -14.93 2.68 11.30
C GLY A 14 -13.46 2.30 11.31
N VAL A 15 -13.03 1.43 10.39
CA VAL A 15 -11.64 1.02 10.22
C VAL A 15 -10.76 2.21 9.84
N CYS A 16 -11.19 3.03 8.87
CA CYS A 16 -10.47 4.26 8.49
C CYS A 16 -10.26 5.19 9.70
N ARG A 17 -11.31 5.40 10.50
CA ARG A 17 -11.22 6.23 11.70
C ARG A 17 -10.25 5.66 12.73
N GLU A 18 -10.31 4.36 13.00
CA GLU A 18 -9.40 3.73 13.96
C GLU A 18 -7.94 3.83 13.52
N ILE A 19 -7.65 3.57 12.24
CA ILE A 19 -6.29 3.69 11.69
C ILE A 19 -5.77 5.13 11.78
N LEU A 20 -6.62 6.12 11.52
CA LEU A 20 -6.20 7.53 11.56
C LEU A 20 -6.02 8.08 12.98
N VAL A 21 -6.89 7.67 13.91
CA VAL A 21 -6.92 8.25 15.27
C VAL A 21 -6.08 7.43 16.27
N ARG A 22 -6.08 6.09 16.13
CA ARG A 22 -5.42 5.17 17.06
C ARG A 22 -4.71 4.03 16.33
N PRO A 23 -3.73 4.33 15.45
CA PRO A 23 -3.11 3.32 14.59
C PRO A 23 -2.45 2.20 15.39
N LYS A 24 -1.80 2.51 16.51
CA LYS A 24 -1.15 1.52 17.35
C LYS A 24 -2.16 0.53 17.95
N ASP A 25 -3.24 1.04 18.51
CA ASP A 25 -4.29 0.22 19.12
C ASP A 25 -4.98 -0.64 18.05
N PHE A 26 -5.18 -0.08 16.84
CA PHE A 26 -5.74 -0.81 15.71
C PHE A 26 -4.88 -2.04 15.36
N PHE A 27 -3.57 -1.87 15.13
CA PHE A 27 -2.68 -2.98 14.79
C PHE A 27 -2.47 -3.96 15.95
N HIS A 28 -2.46 -3.47 17.20
CA HIS A 28 -2.36 -4.32 18.38
C HIS A 28 -3.53 -5.30 18.51
N ASN A 29 -4.75 -4.82 18.21
CA ASN A 29 -5.99 -5.61 18.29
C ASN A 29 -6.31 -6.40 17.02
N LEU A 30 -5.44 -6.34 16.00
CA LEU A 30 -5.69 -7.05 14.74
C LEU A 30 -5.47 -8.56 14.92
N PRO A 31 -6.37 -9.41 14.42
CA PRO A 31 -6.18 -10.85 14.49
C PRO A 31 -4.93 -11.26 13.69
N ARG A 32 -4.07 -12.04 14.33
CA ARG A 32 -2.86 -12.58 13.67
C ARG A 32 -3.18 -13.76 12.77
N GLU A 33 -4.25 -14.49 13.06
CA GLU A 33 -4.73 -15.66 12.33
C GLU A 33 -5.99 -15.33 11.56
N GLY A 34 -6.35 -16.17 10.58
CA GLY A 34 -7.56 -16.03 9.78
C GLY A 34 -7.30 -15.75 8.31
N GLY A 35 -8.36 -15.67 7.52
CA GLY A 35 -8.32 -15.46 6.07
C GLY A 35 -7.79 -14.08 5.66
N ILE A 36 -7.39 -13.97 4.41
CA ILE A 36 -6.95 -12.71 3.80
C ILE A 36 -8.09 -11.97 3.07
N GLY A 37 -9.28 -12.56 2.97
CA GLY A 37 -10.37 -12.04 2.15
C GLY A 37 -10.85 -10.64 2.56
N ASN A 38 -11.12 -10.42 3.83
CA ASN A 38 -11.59 -9.13 4.34
C ASN A 38 -10.51 -8.03 4.19
N PRO A 39 -9.24 -8.23 4.60
CA PRO A 39 -8.20 -7.25 4.33
C PRO A 39 -7.94 -7.03 2.84
N PHE A 40 -8.03 -8.07 2.01
CA PHE A 40 -7.89 -7.93 0.56
C PHE A 40 -9.01 -7.06 -0.04
N LEU A 41 -10.24 -7.24 0.40
CA LEU A 41 -11.35 -6.42 -0.06
C LEU A 41 -11.20 -4.95 0.38
N PHE A 42 -10.71 -4.70 1.60
CA PHE A 42 -10.38 -3.34 2.05
C PHE A 42 -9.31 -2.70 1.16
N LEU A 43 -8.21 -3.41 0.92
CA LEU A 43 -7.15 -2.99 -0.01
C LEU A 43 -7.72 -2.69 -1.40
N ALA A 44 -8.53 -3.61 -1.96
CA ALA A 44 -9.11 -3.45 -3.28
C ALA A 44 -10.00 -2.20 -3.39
N ILE A 45 -10.77 -1.89 -2.34
CA ILE A 45 -11.58 -0.66 -2.28
C ILE A 45 -10.68 0.58 -2.28
N CYS A 46 -9.63 0.61 -1.43
CA CYS A 46 -8.71 1.75 -1.37
C CYS A 46 -8.02 1.98 -2.71
N VAL A 47 -7.44 0.93 -3.30
CA VAL A 47 -6.75 1.00 -4.60
C VAL A 47 -7.73 1.37 -5.72
N PHE A 48 -8.95 0.81 -5.72
CA PHE A 48 -9.98 1.15 -6.71
C PHE A 48 -10.31 2.64 -6.69
N LEU A 49 -10.61 3.18 -5.51
CA LEU A 49 -10.95 4.59 -5.36
C LEU A 49 -9.77 5.50 -5.75
N SER A 50 -8.55 5.17 -5.31
CA SER A 50 -7.35 5.91 -5.66
C SER A 50 -7.12 5.94 -7.18
N CYS A 51 -7.18 4.79 -7.84
CA CYS A 51 -7.03 4.69 -9.30
C CYS A 51 -8.16 5.39 -10.06
N LEU A 52 -9.38 5.34 -9.54
CA LEU A 52 -10.53 6.04 -10.14
C LEU A 52 -10.32 7.56 -10.13
N PHE A 53 -9.88 8.13 -9.01
CA PHE A 53 -9.57 9.55 -8.92
C PHE A 53 -8.41 9.93 -9.84
N MET A 54 -7.35 9.13 -9.86
CA MET A 54 -6.20 9.37 -10.73
C MET A 54 -6.59 9.31 -12.23
N ALA A 55 -7.38 8.32 -12.63
CA ALA A 55 -7.83 8.19 -14.02
C ALA A 55 -8.70 9.37 -14.45
N ASN A 56 -9.56 9.89 -13.56
CA ASN A 56 -10.36 11.10 -13.85
C ASN A 56 -9.47 12.33 -14.05
N MET A 57 -8.39 12.47 -13.29
CA MET A 57 -7.40 13.54 -13.49
C MET A 57 -6.67 13.43 -14.85
N LEU A 58 -6.57 12.22 -15.41
CA LEU A 58 -5.92 11.91 -16.68
C LEU A 58 -6.94 11.71 -17.83
N ASN A 59 -7.96 12.56 -17.89
CA ASN A 59 -8.98 12.60 -18.95
C ASN A 59 -9.88 11.34 -19.02
N GLY A 60 -10.10 10.65 -17.93
CA GLY A 60 -11.03 9.52 -17.85
C GLY A 60 -10.58 8.26 -18.62
N ASN A 61 -9.29 8.02 -18.75
CA ASN A 61 -8.77 6.87 -19.50
C ASN A 61 -9.00 5.56 -18.72
N TYR A 62 -10.07 4.83 -19.06
CA TYR A 62 -10.42 3.56 -18.39
C TYR A 62 -9.40 2.44 -18.61
N ARG A 63 -8.65 2.46 -19.72
CA ARG A 63 -7.57 1.46 -19.95
C ARG A 63 -6.43 1.67 -18.96
N LEU A 64 -6.06 2.93 -18.74
CA LEU A 64 -5.08 3.31 -17.75
C LEU A 64 -5.57 2.97 -16.33
N PHE A 65 -6.85 3.23 -16.05
CA PHE A 65 -7.47 2.82 -14.79
C PHE A 65 -7.32 1.31 -14.53
N LEU A 66 -7.72 0.47 -15.48
CA LEU A 66 -7.61 -0.99 -15.32
C LEU A 66 -6.17 -1.46 -15.15
N LEU A 67 -5.25 -0.87 -15.92
CA LEU A 67 -3.83 -1.17 -15.81
C LEU A 67 -3.29 -0.82 -14.42
N LEU A 68 -3.55 0.40 -13.96
CA LEU A 68 -3.09 0.87 -12.65
C LEU A 68 -3.72 0.06 -11.51
N PHE A 69 -5.03 -0.20 -11.57
CA PHE A 69 -5.74 -0.97 -10.56
C PHE A 69 -5.18 -2.38 -10.42
N THR A 70 -5.05 -3.09 -11.54
CA THR A 70 -4.50 -4.45 -11.52
C THR A 70 -3.04 -4.48 -11.09
N ALA A 71 -2.21 -3.57 -11.62
CA ALA A 71 -0.80 -3.49 -11.28
C ALA A 71 -0.58 -3.19 -9.78
N ASN A 72 -1.34 -2.26 -9.19
CA ASN A 72 -1.23 -1.95 -7.76
C ASN A 72 -1.63 -3.15 -6.90
N LEU A 73 -2.78 -3.81 -7.16
CA LEU A 73 -3.19 -4.99 -6.40
C LEU A 73 -2.14 -6.10 -6.42
N PHE A 74 -1.58 -6.40 -7.60
CA PHE A 74 -0.51 -7.40 -7.72
C PHE A 74 0.76 -6.96 -7.00
N SER A 75 1.13 -5.69 -7.13
CA SER A 75 2.29 -5.13 -6.45
C SER A 75 2.18 -5.27 -4.93
N ASP A 76 1.04 -4.88 -4.35
CA ASP A 76 0.82 -4.95 -2.89
C ASP A 76 0.86 -6.39 -2.38
N PHE A 77 0.30 -7.33 -3.15
CA PHE A 77 0.36 -8.74 -2.80
C PHE A 77 1.79 -9.27 -2.84
N ILE A 78 2.54 -8.97 -3.90
CA ILE A 78 3.95 -9.38 -4.04
C ILE A 78 4.80 -8.74 -2.95
N MET A 79 4.62 -7.43 -2.70
CA MET A 79 5.36 -6.70 -1.67
C MET A 79 5.05 -7.23 -0.28
N SER A 80 3.82 -7.64 0.00
CA SER A 80 3.46 -8.33 1.25
C SER A 80 4.22 -9.64 1.41
N GLY A 81 4.38 -10.40 0.32
CA GLY A 81 5.15 -11.65 0.32
C GLY A 81 6.65 -11.43 0.57
N ILE A 82 7.21 -10.43 -0.10
CA ILE A 82 8.63 -10.05 0.07
C ILE A 82 8.87 -9.55 1.49
N LEU A 83 8.01 -8.65 1.99
CA LEU A 83 8.09 -8.13 3.34
C LEU A 83 7.99 -9.25 4.39
N HIS A 84 7.04 -10.18 4.21
CA HIS A 84 6.91 -11.34 5.07
C HIS A 84 8.17 -12.21 5.07
N GLY A 85 8.71 -12.50 3.88
CA GLY A 85 9.96 -13.26 3.73
C GLY A 85 11.14 -12.59 4.41
N LEU A 86 11.28 -11.28 4.26
CA LEU A 86 12.31 -10.47 4.91
C LEU A 86 12.17 -10.53 6.44
N VAL A 87 10.97 -10.24 6.95
CA VAL A 87 10.69 -10.22 8.39
C VAL A 87 10.92 -11.59 9.02
N LYS A 88 10.50 -12.66 8.36
CA LYS A 88 10.66 -14.03 8.87
C LYS A 88 12.12 -14.51 8.85
N LYS A 89 12.84 -14.24 7.74
CA LYS A 89 14.22 -14.73 7.57
C LYS A 89 15.25 -13.88 8.29
N ALA A 90 15.12 -12.55 8.26
CA ALA A 90 16.12 -11.65 8.81
C ALA A 90 15.88 -11.31 10.30
N PHE A 91 14.62 -11.30 10.73
CA PHE A 91 14.25 -10.83 12.08
C PHE A 91 13.49 -11.85 12.92
N SER A 92 13.33 -13.08 12.43
CA SER A 92 12.60 -14.15 13.14
C SER A 92 11.17 -13.78 13.52
N GLY A 93 10.50 -13.00 12.69
CA GLY A 93 9.10 -12.61 12.89
C GLY A 93 8.19 -13.84 12.99
N GLN A 94 7.30 -13.86 13.97
CA GLN A 94 6.55 -15.07 14.33
C GLN A 94 5.16 -15.15 13.69
N ALA A 95 4.62 -14.04 13.22
CA ALA A 95 3.28 -14.00 12.64
C ALA A 95 3.21 -14.66 11.24
N PRO A 96 2.08 -15.25 10.86
CA PRO A 96 1.87 -15.84 9.53
C PRO A 96 1.79 -14.76 8.44
N PHE A 97 1.87 -15.20 7.16
CA PHE A 97 1.74 -14.31 5.99
C PHE A 97 0.47 -13.44 6.03
N ALA A 98 -0.66 -14.04 6.40
CA ALA A 98 -1.94 -13.33 6.49
C ALA A 98 -1.88 -12.10 7.40
N ALA A 99 -1.10 -12.15 8.47
CA ALA A 99 -0.91 -11.02 9.38
C ALA A 99 -0.05 -9.92 8.76
N THR A 100 1.02 -10.27 8.01
CA THR A 100 1.81 -9.29 7.25
C THR A 100 0.98 -8.64 6.15
N PHE A 101 0.17 -9.45 5.45
CA PHE A 101 -0.73 -8.93 4.42
C PHE A 101 -1.73 -7.93 5.00
N ARG A 102 -2.28 -8.20 6.20
CA ARG A 102 -3.17 -7.25 6.89
C ARG A 102 -2.49 -5.90 7.15
N VAL A 103 -1.22 -5.90 7.53
CA VAL A 103 -0.46 -4.64 7.73
C VAL A 103 -0.47 -3.83 6.45
N ILE A 104 -0.09 -4.42 5.31
CA ILE A 104 -0.08 -3.74 4.03
C ILE A 104 -1.48 -3.29 3.62
N ALA A 105 -2.45 -4.21 3.68
CA ALA A 105 -3.82 -3.97 3.25
C ALA A 105 -4.50 -2.81 4.01
N TYR A 106 -4.31 -2.71 5.31
CA TYR A 106 -4.89 -1.61 6.09
C TYR A 106 -4.07 -0.31 6.00
N SER A 107 -2.77 -0.41 5.71
CA SER A 107 -1.94 0.78 5.44
C SER A 107 -2.29 1.44 4.11
N SER A 108 -2.89 0.71 3.14
CA SER A 108 -3.34 1.26 1.85
C SER A 108 -4.46 2.30 1.97
N LEU A 109 -5.02 2.49 3.17
CA LEU A 109 -5.88 3.66 3.44
C LEU A 109 -5.25 4.98 2.98
N THR A 110 -3.94 5.10 3.10
CA THR A 110 -3.21 6.31 2.71
C THR A 110 -3.20 6.57 1.21
N ASP A 111 -3.43 5.53 0.39
CA ASP A 111 -3.50 5.64 -1.07
C ASP A 111 -4.69 6.49 -1.52
N LEU A 112 -5.75 6.55 -0.70
CA LEU A 112 -6.91 7.42 -0.97
C LEU A 112 -6.54 8.90 -1.07
N ALA A 113 -5.45 9.32 -0.44
CA ALA A 113 -4.96 10.70 -0.48
C ALA A 113 -3.68 10.85 -1.31
N ALA A 114 -3.07 9.75 -1.77
CA ALA A 114 -1.76 9.75 -2.45
C ALA A 114 -1.75 10.54 -3.77
N TRP A 115 -2.89 10.65 -4.44
CA TRP A 115 -3.06 11.40 -5.70
C TRP A 115 -3.17 12.92 -5.51
N ILE A 116 -3.39 13.41 -4.28
CA ILE A 116 -3.55 14.84 -4.00
C ILE A 116 -2.16 15.47 -3.84
N PRO A 117 -1.79 16.51 -4.62
CA PRO A 117 -0.50 17.19 -4.47
C PRO A 117 -0.29 17.66 -3.02
N PHE A 118 0.94 17.56 -2.53
CA PHE A 118 1.37 17.84 -1.14
C PHE A 118 0.77 16.90 -0.09
N ILE A 119 -0.54 16.69 -0.08
CA ILE A 119 -1.21 15.76 0.85
C ILE A 119 -0.74 14.33 0.59
N GLY A 120 -0.58 13.94 -0.67
CA GLY A 120 -0.06 12.63 -1.06
C GLY A 120 1.31 12.32 -0.47
N THR A 121 2.20 13.32 -0.43
CA THR A 121 3.50 13.14 0.21
C THR A 121 3.36 12.84 1.71
N ILE A 122 2.52 13.59 2.41
CA ILE A 122 2.23 13.36 3.83
C ILE A 122 1.58 11.98 4.03
N ALA A 123 0.60 11.63 3.18
CA ALA A 123 -0.08 10.34 3.21
C ALA A 123 0.90 9.18 3.00
N THR A 124 1.85 9.31 2.07
CA THR A 124 2.90 8.29 1.84
C THR A 124 3.76 8.07 3.08
N PHE A 125 4.26 9.13 3.71
CA PHE A 125 5.02 9.00 4.95
C PHE A 125 4.19 8.41 6.09
N TYR A 126 2.91 8.78 6.16
CA TYR A 126 1.99 8.18 7.13
C TYR A 126 1.76 6.69 6.86
N GLY A 127 1.65 6.28 5.60
CA GLY A 127 1.55 4.86 5.20
C GLY A 127 2.78 4.06 5.64
N LEU A 128 3.99 4.60 5.43
CA LEU A 128 5.23 3.97 5.93
C LEU A 128 5.24 3.85 7.46
N TYR A 129 4.75 4.87 8.16
CA TYR A 129 4.59 4.82 9.61
C TYR A 129 3.58 3.76 10.05
N LEU A 130 2.46 3.59 9.34
CA LEU A 130 1.49 2.53 9.61
C LEU A 130 2.11 1.13 9.43
N ILE A 131 2.87 0.92 8.35
CA ILE A 131 3.58 -0.35 8.13
C ILE A 131 4.58 -0.59 9.27
N PHE A 132 5.34 0.43 9.67
CA PHE A 132 6.28 0.36 10.77
C PHE A 132 5.60 -0.06 12.08
N LEU A 133 4.49 0.57 12.45
CA LEU A 133 3.70 0.21 13.63
C LEU A 133 3.13 -1.22 13.53
N GLY A 134 2.54 -1.55 12.38
CA GLY A 134 1.95 -2.86 12.14
C GLY A 134 2.98 -3.99 12.30
N LEU A 135 4.19 -3.80 11.79
CA LEU A 135 5.28 -4.77 11.94
C LEU A 135 5.70 -4.95 13.41
N GLN A 136 5.75 -3.86 14.18
CA GLN A 136 6.07 -3.96 15.61
C GLN A 136 4.99 -4.70 16.39
N GLU A 137 3.72 -4.34 16.19
CA GLU A 137 2.62 -4.90 16.97
C GLU A 137 2.31 -6.36 16.57
N ILE A 138 2.36 -6.68 15.29
CA ILE A 138 2.01 -8.01 14.77
C ILE A 138 3.16 -9.00 14.89
N HIS A 139 4.36 -8.62 14.42
CA HIS A 139 5.54 -9.49 14.46
C HIS A 139 6.39 -9.32 15.70
N GLN A 140 6.01 -8.39 16.60
CA GLN A 140 6.76 -8.05 17.82
C GLN A 140 8.22 -7.66 17.54
N LEU A 141 8.44 -6.97 16.44
CA LEU A 141 9.76 -6.51 16.04
C LEU A 141 10.22 -5.34 16.92
N ARG A 142 11.52 -5.31 17.17
CA ARG A 142 12.14 -4.12 17.77
C ARG A 142 12.04 -2.95 16.79
N PRO A 143 11.99 -1.70 17.28
CA PRO A 143 11.87 -0.52 16.41
C PRO A 143 12.93 -0.45 15.29
N ARG A 144 14.17 -0.82 15.60
CA ARG A 144 15.26 -0.88 14.60
C ARG A 144 14.98 -1.89 13.49
N GLN A 145 14.47 -3.08 13.84
CA GLN A 145 14.16 -4.15 12.87
C GLN A 145 13.01 -3.76 11.96
N ALA A 146 11.93 -3.21 12.55
CA ALA A 146 10.80 -2.69 11.80
C ALA A 146 11.22 -1.54 10.86
N GLY A 147 12.06 -0.60 11.33
CA GLY A 147 12.60 0.48 10.51
C GLY A 147 13.42 -0.02 9.32
N ILE A 148 14.32 -1.00 9.53
CA ILE A 148 15.10 -1.60 8.44
C ILE A 148 14.17 -2.29 7.43
N ALA A 149 13.15 -3.03 7.90
CA ALA A 149 12.20 -3.69 7.02
C ALA A 149 11.41 -2.68 6.17
N VAL A 150 10.95 -1.58 6.76
CA VAL A 150 10.25 -0.51 6.03
C VAL A 150 11.17 0.16 5.01
N ILE A 151 12.39 0.50 5.38
CA ILE A 151 13.37 1.09 4.44
C ILE A 151 13.64 0.14 3.27
N ALA A 152 13.86 -1.14 3.55
CA ALA A 152 14.15 -2.13 2.52
C ALA A 152 12.99 -2.30 1.54
N ILE A 153 11.75 -2.40 2.03
CA ILE A 153 10.58 -2.55 1.17
C ILE A 153 10.31 -1.27 0.36
N THR A 154 10.51 -0.10 0.96
CA THR A 154 10.36 1.19 0.26
C THR A 154 11.39 1.35 -0.85
N ALA A 155 12.65 1.02 -0.59
CA ALA A 155 13.70 1.07 -1.61
C ALA A 155 13.41 0.11 -2.76
N LEU A 156 12.90 -1.10 -2.46
CA LEU A 156 12.51 -2.07 -3.46
C LEU A 156 11.32 -1.59 -4.30
N SER A 157 10.28 -1.05 -3.65
CA SER A 157 9.09 -0.50 -4.32
C SER A 157 9.45 0.66 -5.25
N LEU A 158 10.33 1.55 -4.79
CA LEU A 158 10.82 2.68 -5.58
C LEU A 158 11.63 2.19 -6.80
N GLY A 159 12.52 1.23 -6.60
CA GLY A 159 13.30 0.61 -7.67
C GLY A 159 12.41 -0.09 -8.71
N ALA A 160 11.40 -0.85 -8.26
CA ALA A 160 10.43 -1.49 -9.14
C ALA A 160 9.59 -0.45 -9.92
N GLY A 161 9.18 0.64 -9.27
CA GLY A 161 8.45 1.74 -9.91
C GLY A 161 9.28 2.43 -11.00
N ILE A 162 10.55 2.72 -10.71
CA ILE A 162 11.48 3.30 -11.71
C ILE A 162 11.70 2.34 -12.88
N ALA A 163 11.90 1.06 -12.61
CA ALA A 163 12.06 0.04 -13.66
C ALA A 163 10.81 -0.06 -14.54
N ALA A 164 9.62 -0.03 -13.94
CA ALA A 164 8.35 -0.03 -14.65
C ALA A 164 8.16 1.22 -15.53
N LEU A 165 8.57 2.38 -15.04
CA LEU A 165 8.54 3.62 -15.82
C LEU A 165 9.49 3.57 -17.02
N ILE A 166 10.70 3.03 -16.85
CA ILE A 166 11.68 2.88 -17.94
C ILE A 166 11.14 1.89 -18.99
N ALA A 167 10.66 0.72 -18.56
CA ALA A 167 10.11 -0.29 -19.47
C ALA A 167 8.80 0.19 -20.13
N GLY A 168 8.00 1.01 -19.44
CA GLY A 168 6.73 1.52 -19.96
C GLY A 168 6.87 2.62 -21.01
N LYS A 169 8.00 3.31 -21.07
CA LYS A 169 8.22 4.34 -22.09
C LYS A 169 8.09 3.79 -23.52
N ASP A 170 8.62 2.61 -23.76
CA ASP A 170 8.58 1.95 -25.05
C ASP A 170 7.19 1.40 -25.39
N LEU A 171 6.41 1.00 -24.36
CA LEU A 171 5.06 0.45 -24.52
C LEU A 171 3.98 1.52 -24.68
N LEU A 172 4.15 2.67 -24.04
CA LEU A 172 3.14 3.73 -24.03
C LEU A 172 3.35 4.77 -25.14
N GLN A 173 4.42 4.70 -25.93
CA GLN A 173 4.78 5.70 -26.94
C GLN A 173 4.52 7.13 -26.42
N ILE A 174 4.98 7.40 -25.18
CA ILE A 174 4.92 8.74 -24.63
C ILE A 174 5.85 9.57 -25.50
N PRO A 175 5.35 10.55 -26.28
CA PRO A 175 6.20 11.40 -27.07
C PRO A 175 7.22 12.02 -26.10
N GLU A 176 8.49 11.99 -26.49
CA GLU A 176 9.52 12.70 -25.72
C GLU A 176 9.00 14.11 -25.50
N ILE A 177 8.84 14.50 -24.24
CA ILE A 177 8.56 15.89 -23.90
C ILE A 177 9.83 16.61 -24.34
N GLY A 178 9.78 17.19 -25.53
CA GLY A 178 10.88 17.92 -26.11
C GLY A 178 11.34 18.99 -25.14
N LEU A 179 12.42 18.72 -24.46
CA LEU A 179 13.21 19.72 -23.77
C LEU A 179 13.83 20.56 -24.88
N LEU A 180 13.11 21.66 -25.21
CA LEU A 180 13.59 22.86 -25.94
C LEU A 180 14.43 22.61 -27.21
N PRO A 181 14.07 23.22 -28.34
CA PRO A 181 14.98 23.29 -29.46
C PRO A 181 16.21 24.07 -28.98
N ALA A 182 17.38 23.47 -29.18
CA ALA A 182 18.64 24.20 -29.11
C ALA A 182 18.63 25.22 -30.25
N GLU A 183 18.49 26.52 -29.93
CA GLU A 183 18.91 27.61 -30.80
C GLU A 183 20.42 27.79 -30.72
#